data_ec5ccd6ba6e65bae69314da3b99c555b
#
_entry.id   ec5ccd6ba6e65bae69314da3b99c555b
#
_cell.length_a   1.000
_cell.length_b   1.000
_cell.length_c   1.000
_cell.angle_alpha   90.00
_cell.angle_beta   90.00
_cell.angle_gamma   90.00
#
_symmetry.space_group_name_H-M   'P 1'
#
loop_
_entity.id
_entity.type
_entity.pdbx_description
1 polymer ?
#
loop_
_entity_poly.entity_id
_entity_poly.type
_entity_poly.pdbx_seq_one_letter_code
_entity_poly.pdbx_strand_id
1 'polypeptide(L)'
;MTHRACDNRRAMPLDDRFDDLVASLTGFYRAWVIQLGIELGLFARLREAGPAGLTRDGLAVAANAAAEPVSAWCDAAYAADLVADDGSHVSVDPDVATILLEKDRTEYLGGQFTYTVTASLDYDRMAEYLRTGVPVGLRSARYHRAIEELTRQDIAVFFEEALAAMPDLVADLVQGIDVIDLHCGGGRWLAAIARRFPKARLVGVEPELDSVARATQMVQRAGLGSQIRIEAREVDEDLSVGSFDLAYFQHALHEMPDPVVALHATWRMLRPRGRLIVLGWCLPDGLDGYASLHGQLVAGVALDELFHGARLRTVAQHAELFRAAGLPEPEAIPLPSDATLLVARRDA
;
A
#
# COMPACT_ATOMS: atom_id res chain seq x y z
N MET A 1 -26.17 25.58 -21.28
CA MET A 1 -27.21 24.58 -20.87
C MET A 1 -26.52 23.57 -19.99
N THR A 2 -26.63 23.75 -18.67
CA THR A 2 -25.96 22.92 -17.67
C THR A 2 -26.78 21.64 -17.48
N HIS A 3 -26.24 20.50 -17.97
CA HIS A 3 -26.75 19.20 -17.57
C HIS A 3 -26.49 19.00 -16.07
N ARG A 4 -27.52 19.17 -15.25
CA ARG A 4 -27.58 18.56 -13.93
C ARG A 4 -27.69 17.05 -14.17
N ALA A 5 -26.60 16.30 -13.98
CA ALA A 5 -26.69 14.88 -13.74
C ALA A 5 -27.56 14.70 -12.49
N CYS A 6 -28.77 14.19 -12.64
CA CYS A 6 -29.62 13.80 -11.53
C CYS A 6 -28.87 12.70 -10.78
N ASP A 7 -28.47 12.99 -9.56
CA ASP A 7 -28.00 11.98 -8.58
C ASP A 7 -29.14 10.97 -8.39
N ASN A 8 -29.03 9.82 -9.06
CA ASN A 8 -30.04 8.77 -9.09
C ASN A 8 -29.93 7.84 -7.87
N ARG A 9 -29.28 8.32 -6.79
CA ARG A 9 -29.31 7.65 -5.50
C ARG A 9 -30.74 7.72 -4.98
N ARG A 10 -31.50 6.61 -5.10
CA ARG A 10 -32.84 6.48 -4.52
C ARG A 10 -32.75 6.90 -3.05
N ALA A 11 -33.68 7.75 -2.61
CA ALA A 11 -33.83 8.08 -1.22
C ALA A 11 -33.99 6.76 -0.41
N MET A 12 -32.99 6.41 0.36
CA MET A 12 -32.99 5.23 1.24
C MET A 12 -33.97 5.52 2.39
N PRO A 13 -34.88 4.60 2.75
CA PRO A 13 -35.73 4.73 3.93
C PRO A 13 -34.90 5.01 5.20
N LEU A 14 -35.50 5.66 6.17
CA LEU A 14 -34.83 6.05 7.40
C LEU A 14 -34.22 4.83 8.14
N ASP A 15 -34.98 3.75 8.25
CA ASP A 15 -34.55 2.53 8.96
C ASP A 15 -33.33 1.89 8.24
N ASP A 16 -33.38 1.76 6.89
CA ASP A 16 -32.26 1.25 6.10
C ASP A 16 -31.03 2.14 6.24
N ARG A 17 -31.21 3.47 6.31
CA ARG A 17 -30.12 4.41 6.52
C ARG A 17 -29.53 4.30 7.93
N PHE A 18 -30.36 4.04 8.93
CA PHE A 18 -29.91 3.81 10.29
C PHE A 18 -29.05 2.55 10.37
N ASP A 19 -29.51 1.45 9.76
CA ASP A 19 -28.76 0.18 9.73
C ASP A 19 -27.42 0.33 8.99
N ASP A 20 -27.37 1.06 7.88
CA ASP A 20 -26.15 1.37 7.13
C ASP A 20 -25.12 2.14 8.00
N LEU A 21 -25.59 3.13 8.79
CA LEU A 21 -24.71 3.85 9.71
C LEU A 21 -24.25 2.98 10.89
N VAL A 22 -25.12 2.09 11.40
CA VAL A 22 -24.73 1.11 12.43
C VAL A 22 -23.68 0.13 11.85
N ALA A 23 -23.84 -0.33 10.61
CA ALA A 23 -22.86 -1.16 9.93
C ALA A 23 -21.47 -0.48 9.83
N SER A 24 -21.45 0.85 9.62
CA SER A 24 -20.20 1.61 9.62
C SER A 24 -19.50 1.60 11.00
N LEU A 25 -20.26 1.68 12.11
CA LEU A 25 -19.70 1.57 13.46
C LEU A 25 -19.19 0.15 13.74
N THR A 26 -19.93 -0.87 13.33
CA THR A 26 -19.46 -2.28 13.46
C THR A 26 -18.21 -2.52 12.61
N GLY A 27 -18.11 -1.93 11.42
CA GLY A 27 -16.93 -1.99 10.57
C GLY A 27 -15.68 -1.39 11.23
N PHE A 28 -15.82 -0.27 11.94
CA PHE A 28 -14.74 0.32 12.72
C PHE A 28 -14.22 -0.64 13.81
N TYR A 29 -15.12 -1.23 14.61
CA TYR A 29 -14.72 -2.20 15.63
C TYR A 29 -14.14 -3.49 15.02
N ARG A 30 -14.71 -3.96 13.89
CA ARG A 30 -14.15 -5.10 13.13
C ARG A 30 -12.71 -4.86 12.72
N ALA A 31 -12.37 -3.66 12.23
CA ALA A 31 -11.00 -3.30 11.87
C ALA A 31 -10.04 -3.39 13.07
N TRP A 32 -10.46 -2.93 14.25
CA TRP A 32 -9.68 -3.05 15.48
C TRP A 32 -9.51 -4.50 15.94
N VAL A 33 -10.56 -5.32 15.86
CA VAL A 33 -10.51 -6.78 16.20
C VAL A 33 -9.50 -7.48 15.29
N ILE A 34 -9.51 -7.18 13.98
CA ILE A 34 -8.56 -7.74 13.02
C ILE A 34 -7.13 -7.28 13.37
N GLN A 35 -6.91 -5.99 13.58
CA GLN A 35 -5.59 -5.47 13.91
C GLN A 35 -5.01 -6.08 15.19
N LEU A 36 -5.81 -6.19 16.26
CA LEU A 36 -5.38 -6.82 17.50
C LEU A 36 -5.04 -8.30 17.30
N GLY A 37 -5.84 -9.02 16.50
CA GLY A 37 -5.58 -10.41 16.15
C GLY A 37 -4.29 -10.62 15.37
N ILE A 38 -3.93 -9.67 14.48
CA ILE A 38 -2.66 -9.67 13.76
C ILE A 38 -1.51 -9.33 14.71
N GLU A 39 -1.61 -8.25 15.47
CA GLU A 39 -0.57 -7.73 16.34
C GLU A 39 -0.16 -8.72 17.44
N LEU A 40 -1.15 -9.35 18.08
CA LEU A 40 -0.95 -10.37 19.12
C LEU A 40 -0.67 -11.77 18.56
N GLY A 41 -0.77 -11.95 17.23
CA GLY A 41 -0.57 -13.23 16.56
C GLY A 41 -1.66 -14.25 16.80
N LEU A 42 -2.88 -13.82 17.22
CA LEU A 42 -4.00 -14.72 17.54
C LEU A 42 -4.44 -15.53 16.32
N PHE A 43 -4.62 -14.87 15.15
CA PHE A 43 -4.93 -15.58 13.91
C PHE A 43 -3.84 -16.57 13.50
N ALA A 44 -2.57 -16.22 13.71
CA ALA A 44 -1.44 -17.11 13.40
C ALA A 44 -1.49 -18.38 14.27
N ARG A 45 -1.76 -18.24 15.57
CA ARG A 45 -1.89 -19.38 16.48
C ARG A 45 -3.07 -20.28 16.15
N LEU A 46 -4.22 -19.67 15.80
CA LEU A 46 -5.39 -20.43 15.35
C LEU A 46 -5.11 -21.18 14.04
N ARG A 47 -4.41 -20.55 13.09
CA ARG A 47 -3.99 -21.21 11.85
C ARG A 47 -3.03 -22.37 12.10
N GLU A 48 -2.05 -22.22 13.01
CA GLU A 48 -1.13 -23.28 13.42
C GLU A 48 -1.85 -24.47 14.05
N ALA A 49 -2.91 -24.22 14.82
CA ALA A 49 -3.74 -25.26 15.43
C ALA A 49 -4.64 -26.00 14.42
N GLY A 50 -4.87 -25.39 13.26
CA GLY A 50 -5.71 -25.95 12.20
C GLY A 50 -7.19 -26.07 12.57
N PRO A 51 -7.95 -26.95 11.92
CA PRO A 51 -9.40 -27.07 12.14
C PRO A 51 -9.83 -27.48 13.56
N ALA A 52 -8.93 -28.09 14.33
CA ALA A 52 -9.21 -28.46 15.71
C ALA A 52 -9.31 -27.24 16.62
N GLY A 53 -8.70 -26.10 16.23
CA GLY A 53 -8.72 -24.87 17.00
C GLY A 53 -7.99 -24.96 18.34
N LEU A 54 -8.18 -23.95 19.17
CA LEU A 54 -7.68 -23.84 20.54
C LEU A 54 -8.81 -23.48 21.49
N THR A 55 -8.74 -23.92 22.74
CA THR A 55 -9.57 -23.32 23.78
C THR A 55 -9.21 -21.86 23.96
N ARG A 56 -10.12 -21.01 24.45
CA ARG A 56 -9.85 -19.59 24.68
C ARG A 56 -8.65 -19.37 25.61
N ASP A 57 -8.53 -20.14 26.68
CA ASP A 57 -7.36 -20.12 27.57
C ASP A 57 -6.09 -20.61 26.87
N GLY A 58 -6.19 -21.66 26.05
CA GLY A 58 -5.09 -22.17 25.25
C GLY A 58 -4.55 -21.13 24.25
N LEU A 59 -5.47 -20.37 23.62
CA LEU A 59 -5.09 -19.27 22.72
C LEU A 59 -4.40 -18.14 23.49
N ALA A 60 -4.90 -17.75 24.66
CA ALA A 60 -4.30 -16.74 25.51
C ALA A 60 -2.86 -17.13 25.93
N VAL A 61 -2.67 -18.38 26.35
CA VAL A 61 -1.34 -18.92 26.70
C VAL A 61 -0.41 -18.91 25.46
N ALA A 62 -0.89 -19.40 24.31
CA ALA A 62 -0.10 -19.45 23.07
C ALA A 62 0.32 -18.05 22.58
N ALA A 63 -0.51 -17.03 22.82
CA ALA A 63 -0.22 -15.64 22.48
C ALA A 63 0.52 -14.88 23.58
N ASN A 64 0.83 -15.49 24.71
CA ASN A 64 1.39 -14.83 25.89
C ASN A 64 0.57 -13.60 26.30
N ALA A 65 -0.76 -13.75 26.36
CA ALA A 65 -1.73 -12.68 26.64
C ALA A 65 -2.63 -13.07 27.81
N ALA A 66 -3.37 -12.10 28.37
CA ALA A 66 -4.30 -12.31 29.48
C ALA A 66 -5.57 -13.03 29.01
N ALA A 67 -6.06 -14.01 29.80
CA ALA A 67 -7.18 -14.88 29.40
C ALA A 67 -8.49 -14.11 29.19
N GLU A 68 -8.87 -13.22 30.10
CA GLU A 68 -10.12 -12.47 30.00
C GLU A 68 -10.20 -11.56 28.77
N PRO A 69 -9.20 -10.71 28.44
CA PRO A 69 -9.21 -9.92 27.20
C PRO A 69 -9.20 -10.78 25.93
N VAL A 70 -8.46 -11.90 25.89
CA VAL A 70 -8.48 -12.82 24.74
C VAL A 70 -9.84 -13.49 24.59
N SER A 71 -10.51 -13.88 25.68
CA SER A 71 -11.88 -14.39 25.61
C SER A 71 -12.85 -13.36 25.05
N ALA A 72 -12.77 -12.10 25.47
CA ALA A 72 -13.59 -11.01 24.91
C ALA A 72 -13.25 -10.75 23.42
N TRP A 73 -11.99 -10.87 23.04
CA TRP A 73 -11.59 -10.79 21.63
C TRP A 73 -12.21 -11.93 20.81
N CYS A 74 -12.23 -13.16 21.33
CA CYS A 74 -12.88 -14.30 20.65
C CYS A 74 -14.37 -14.01 20.40
N ASP A 75 -15.10 -13.47 21.40
CA ASP A 75 -16.50 -13.08 21.21
C ASP A 75 -16.67 -12.03 20.11
N ALA A 76 -15.81 -11.00 20.09
CA ALA A 76 -15.86 -9.96 19.07
C ALA A 76 -15.45 -10.48 17.69
N ALA A 77 -14.46 -11.39 17.61
CA ALA A 77 -14.02 -12.00 16.36
C ALA A 77 -15.09 -12.94 15.79
N TYR A 78 -15.79 -13.71 16.64
CA TYR A 78 -16.93 -14.54 16.26
C TYR A 78 -18.09 -13.67 15.73
N ALA A 79 -18.46 -12.62 16.46
CA ALA A 79 -19.51 -11.70 16.03
C ALA A 79 -19.18 -10.97 14.71
N ALA A 80 -17.89 -10.82 14.38
CA ALA A 80 -17.39 -10.23 13.14
C ALA A 80 -17.20 -11.26 12.01
N ASP A 81 -17.56 -12.53 12.20
CA ASP A 81 -17.39 -13.62 11.23
C ASP A 81 -15.91 -13.81 10.79
N LEU A 82 -15.00 -13.73 11.76
CA LEU A 82 -13.55 -13.89 11.55
C LEU A 82 -13.06 -15.25 12.06
N VAL A 83 -13.76 -15.83 12.99
CA VAL A 83 -13.46 -17.11 13.62
C VAL A 83 -14.74 -17.91 13.83
N ALA A 84 -14.63 -19.24 13.86
CA ALA A 84 -15.66 -20.14 14.35
C ALA A 84 -15.40 -20.46 15.82
N ASP A 85 -16.47 -20.60 16.63
CA ASP A 85 -16.43 -21.00 18.04
C ASP A 85 -17.54 -22.03 18.29
N ASP A 86 -17.18 -23.24 18.72
CA ASP A 86 -18.12 -24.33 19.03
C ASP A 86 -18.51 -24.39 20.51
N GLY A 87 -18.11 -23.38 21.29
CA GLY A 87 -18.29 -23.29 22.73
C GLY A 87 -17.17 -23.96 23.55
N SER A 88 -16.26 -24.68 22.88
CA SER A 88 -15.10 -25.32 23.49
C SER A 88 -13.81 -24.83 22.86
N HIS A 89 -13.77 -24.71 21.54
CA HIS A 89 -12.59 -24.34 20.73
C HIS A 89 -12.95 -23.26 19.74
N VAL A 90 -11.98 -22.39 19.54
CA VAL A 90 -12.00 -21.33 18.53
C VAL A 90 -11.06 -21.72 17.38
N SER A 91 -11.51 -21.59 16.14
CA SER A 91 -10.72 -21.82 14.93
C SER A 91 -10.87 -20.66 13.96
N VAL A 92 -9.87 -20.42 13.13
CA VAL A 92 -9.93 -19.41 12.06
C VAL A 92 -10.27 -20.07 10.73
N ASP A 93 -11.12 -19.42 9.94
CA ASP A 93 -11.36 -19.80 8.56
C ASP A 93 -10.05 -19.74 7.75
N PRO A 94 -9.69 -20.77 6.95
CA PRO A 94 -8.46 -20.80 6.17
C PRO A 94 -8.32 -19.62 5.20
N ASP A 95 -9.42 -19.14 4.58
CA ASP A 95 -9.38 -18.02 3.65
C ASP A 95 -9.16 -16.70 4.39
N VAL A 96 -9.81 -16.52 5.56
CA VAL A 96 -9.54 -15.36 6.44
C VAL A 96 -8.08 -15.35 6.87
N ALA A 97 -7.53 -16.51 7.29
CA ALA A 97 -6.13 -16.60 7.67
C ALA A 97 -5.17 -16.29 6.49
N THR A 98 -5.51 -16.74 5.29
CA THR A 98 -4.76 -16.46 4.07
C THR A 98 -4.75 -14.95 3.77
N ILE A 99 -5.91 -14.31 3.72
CA ILE A 99 -6.07 -12.88 3.44
C ILE A 99 -5.34 -12.00 4.47
N LEU A 100 -5.35 -12.40 5.75
CA LEU A 100 -4.78 -11.57 6.82
C LEU A 100 -3.29 -11.82 7.08
N LEU A 101 -2.74 -13.00 6.70
CA LEU A 101 -1.41 -13.41 7.14
C LEU A 101 -0.43 -13.72 6.01
N GLU A 102 -0.90 -14.06 4.80
CA GLU A 102 -0.01 -14.43 3.69
C GLU A 102 0.43 -13.21 2.89
N LYS A 103 1.53 -12.61 3.32
CA LYS A 103 2.05 -11.30 2.88
C LYS A 103 2.50 -11.25 1.42
N ASP A 104 2.75 -12.40 0.80
CA ASP A 104 3.27 -12.50 -0.57
C ASP A 104 2.15 -12.80 -1.60
N ARG A 105 0.90 -12.46 -1.26
CA ARG A 105 -0.27 -12.66 -2.13
C ARG A 105 -0.93 -11.33 -2.52
N THR A 106 -1.56 -11.31 -3.68
CA THR A 106 -2.34 -10.15 -4.15
C THR A 106 -3.59 -9.89 -3.30
N GLU A 107 -4.13 -10.93 -2.64
CA GLU A 107 -5.28 -10.81 -1.72
C GLU A 107 -4.91 -10.38 -0.29
N TYR A 108 -3.63 -10.18 0.03
CA TYR A 108 -3.20 -9.82 1.39
C TYR A 108 -3.74 -8.47 1.83
N LEU A 109 -4.52 -8.45 2.90
CA LEU A 109 -5.10 -7.23 3.49
C LEU A 109 -4.60 -6.93 4.91
N GLY A 110 -3.80 -7.81 5.53
CA GLY A 110 -3.32 -7.59 6.90
C GLY A 110 -2.57 -6.27 7.08
N GLY A 111 -1.77 -5.88 6.08
CA GLY A 111 -1.08 -4.59 6.07
C GLY A 111 -2.04 -3.40 5.97
N GLN A 112 -3.12 -3.52 5.20
CA GLN A 112 -4.14 -2.48 5.07
C GLN A 112 -4.85 -2.20 6.40
N PHE A 113 -5.19 -3.26 7.17
CA PHE A 113 -5.76 -3.09 8.51
C PHE A 113 -4.77 -2.44 9.47
N THR A 114 -3.50 -2.89 9.44
CA THR A 114 -2.44 -2.31 10.28
C THR A 114 -2.25 -0.81 9.99
N TYR A 115 -2.21 -0.43 8.70
CA TYR A 115 -2.11 0.96 8.29
C TYR A 115 -3.31 1.77 8.76
N THR A 116 -4.54 1.35 8.39
CA THR A 116 -5.77 2.10 8.68
C THR A 116 -5.98 2.34 10.17
N VAL A 117 -5.75 1.32 11.01
CA VAL A 117 -5.88 1.45 12.46
C VAL A 117 -4.77 2.36 13.02
N THR A 118 -3.53 2.23 12.53
CA THR A 118 -2.42 3.10 12.99
C THR A 118 -2.65 4.56 12.62
N ALA A 119 -3.10 4.84 11.40
CA ALA A 119 -3.42 6.19 10.93
C ALA A 119 -4.55 6.81 11.76
N SER A 120 -5.58 6.04 12.10
CA SER A 120 -6.73 6.53 12.88
C SER A 120 -6.37 7.07 14.27
N LEU A 121 -5.21 6.71 14.82
CA LEU A 121 -4.77 7.18 16.13
C LEU A 121 -4.40 8.68 16.14
N ASP A 122 -4.15 9.26 14.98
CA ASP A 122 -3.82 10.68 14.84
C ASP A 122 -5.03 11.52 14.37
N TYR A 123 -6.22 10.91 14.19
CA TYR A 123 -7.41 11.58 13.64
C TYR A 123 -8.11 12.54 14.62
N ASP A 124 -7.71 12.58 15.88
CA ASP A 124 -8.13 13.63 16.82
C ASP A 124 -7.79 15.05 16.31
N ARG A 125 -6.74 15.18 15.48
CA ARG A 125 -6.30 16.43 14.84
C ARG A 125 -6.95 16.72 13.48
N MET A 126 -7.68 15.76 12.92
CA MET A 126 -8.29 15.88 11.59
C MET A 126 -9.25 17.07 11.49
N ALA A 127 -10.03 17.33 12.55
CA ALA A 127 -10.95 18.48 12.58
C ALA A 127 -10.21 19.84 12.53
N GLU A 128 -9.03 19.96 13.09
CA GLU A 128 -8.19 21.14 12.99
C GLU A 128 -7.64 21.30 11.57
N TYR A 129 -7.13 20.21 10.99
CA TYR A 129 -6.68 20.18 9.60
C TYR A 129 -7.78 20.67 8.64
N LEU A 130 -9.01 20.16 8.75
CA LEU A 130 -10.13 20.59 7.90
C LEU A 130 -10.48 22.07 8.04
N ARG A 131 -10.22 22.69 9.21
CA ARG A 131 -10.44 24.13 9.40
C ARG A 131 -9.30 24.99 8.86
N THR A 132 -8.06 24.53 8.98
CA THR A 132 -6.86 25.34 8.73
C THR A 132 -6.19 25.02 7.39
N GLY A 133 -6.39 23.82 6.86
CA GLY A 133 -5.66 23.30 5.70
C GLY A 133 -4.18 23.01 5.98
N VAL A 134 -3.74 23.08 7.26
CA VAL A 134 -2.35 22.85 7.64
C VAL A 134 -2.14 21.37 7.99
N PRO A 135 -1.35 20.62 7.20
CA PRO A 135 -1.07 19.22 7.49
C PRO A 135 -0.38 19.00 8.85
N VAL A 136 -0.53 17.80 9.43
CA VAL A 136 0.07 17.49 10.75
C VAL A 136 1.60 17.43 10.74
N GLY A 137 2.23 17.39 9.57
CA GLY A 137 3.69 17.31 9.45
C GLY A 137 4.22 15.88 9.50
N LEU A 138 5.43 15.68 10.03
CA LEU A 138 6.14 14.42 9.96
C LEU A 138 5.37 13.26 10.58
N ARG A 139 5.31 12.16 9.84
CA ARG A 139 4.72 10.89 10.26
C ARG A 139 5.58 10.21 11.33
N SER A 140 4.95 9.52 12.26
CA SER A 140 5.67 8.79 13.31
C SER A 140 6.37 7.53 12.75
N ALA A 141 7.41 7.05 13.46
CA ALA A 141 8.06 5.77 13.09
C ALA A 141 7.08 4.58 13.11
N ARG A 142 5.99 4.64 13.91
CA ARG A 142 4.91 3.66 13.89
C ARG A 142 4.14 3.70 12.57
N TYR A 143 3.85 4.89 12.06
CA TYR A 143 3.18 5.08 10.78
C TYR A 143 4.03 4.54 9.61
N HIS A 144 5.33 4.85 9.56
CA HIS A 144 6.23 4.32 8.52
C HIS A 144 6.27 2.78 8.52
N ARG A 145 6.28 2.15 9.70
CA ARG A 145 6.18 0.68 9.77
C ARG A 145 4.85 0.14 9.26
N ALA A 146 3.76 0.87 9.52
CA ALA A 146 2.44 0.47 9.01
C ALA A 146 2.35 0.58 7.48
N ILE A 147 2.92 1.65 6.88
CA ILE A 147 3.07 1.77 5.42
C ILE A 147 3.90 0.61 4.86
N GLU A 148 4.98 0.24 5.53
CA GLU A 148 5.78 -0.91 5.11
C GLU A 148 5.01 -2.24 5.14
N GLU A 149 4.08 -2.44 6.05
CA GLU A 149 3.20 -3.62 6.04
C GLU A 149 2.11 -3.51 4.96
N LEU A 150 1.56 -2.32 4.74
CA LEU A 150 0.60 -2.05 3.66
C LEU A 150 1.19 -2.42 2.29
N THR A 151 2.38 -1.89 1.98
CA THR A 151 3.02 -2.03 0.65
C THR A 151 3.62 -3.42 0.39
N ARG A 152 3.43 -4.41 1.27
CA ARG A 152 3.82 -5.79 1.01
C ARG A 152 3.00 -6.44 -0.10
N GLN A 153 1.71 -6.19 -0.13
CA GLN A 153 0.80 -6.65 -1.19
C GLN A 153 1.29 -6.19 -2.57
N ASP A 154 1.78 -4.96 -2.67
CA ASP A 154 2.21 -4.38 -3.95
C ASP A 154 3.39 -5.11 -4.59
N ILE A 155 4.19 -5.85 -3.80
CA ILE A 155 5.25 -6.70 -4.35
C ILE A 155 4.61 -7.87 -5.12
N ALA A 156 3.58 -8.51 -4.56
CA ALA A 156 2.83 -9.55 -5.27
C ALA A 156 2.11 -8.99 -6.50
N VAL A 157 1.43 -7.84 -6.35
CA VAL A 157 0.79 -7.11 -7.47
C VAL A 157 1.80 -6.80 -8.58
N PHE A 158 3.01 -6.35 -8.25
CA PHE A 158 4.04 -6.11 -9.24
C PHE A 158 4.43 -7.39 -10.00
N PHE A 159 4.68 -8.49 -9.29
CA PHE A 159 5.14 -9.73 -9.91
C PHE A 159 4.05 -10.48 -10.68
N GLU A 160 2.83 -10.48 -10.19
CA GLU A 160 1.72 -11.27 -10.75
C GLU A 160 0.91 -10.49 -11.78
N GLU A 161 0.71 -9.19 -11.58
CA GLU A 161 -0.16 -8.39 -12.42
C GLU A 161 0.62 -7.41 -13.31
N ALA A 162 1.51 -6.60 -12.72
CA ALA A 162 2.24 -5.58 -13.46
C ALA A 162 3.21 -6.19 -14.48
N LEU A 163 3.96 -7.23 -14.12
CA LEU A 163 4.84 -7.93 -15.06
C LEU A 163 4.05 -8.70 -16.13
N ALA A 164 2.87 -9.23 -15.81
CA ALA A 164 2.01 -9.87 -16.80
C ALA A 164 1.50 -8.86 -17.86
N ALA A 165 1.25 -7.61 -17.44
CA ALA A 165 0.89 -6.52 -18.35
C ALA A 165 2.08 -5.99 -19.18
N MET A 166 3.32 -6.30 -18.79
CA MET A 166 4.54 -5.79 -19.42
C MET A 166 5.57 -6.91 -19.73
N PRO A 167 5.28 -7.84 -20.66
CA PRO A 167 6.16 -8.97 -20.95
C PRO A 167 7.53 -8.56 -21.50
N ASP A 168 7.66 -7.42 -22.15
CA ASP A 168 8.91 -6.84 -22.60
C ASP A 168 9.81 -6.41 -21.42
N LEU A 169 9.24 -5.89 -20.35
CA LEU A 169 9.98 -5.59 -19.11
C LEU A 169 10.57 -6.85 -18.48
N VAL A 170 9.82 -7.96 -18.51
CA VAL A 170 10.34 -9.25 -18.02
C VAL A 170 11.58 -9.67 -18.79
N ALA A 171 11.55 -9.54 -20.12
CA ALA A 171 12.69 -9.86 -20.96
C ALA A 171 13.93 -9.01 -20.65
N ASP A 172 13.73 -7.70 -20.46
CA ASP A 172 14.77 -6.75 -20.08
C ASP A 172 15.40 -7.11 -18.71
N LEU A 173 14.56 -7.38 -17.70
CA LEU A 173 14.99 -7.76 -16.35
C LEU A 173 15.80 -9.08 -16.36
N VAL A 174 15.39 -10.06 -17.16
CA VAL A 174 16.10 -11.34 -17.32
C VAL A 174 17.48 -11.16 -17.97
N GLN A 175 17.59 -10.25 -18.94
CA GLN A 175 18.87 -9.92 -19.58
C GLN A 175 19.80 -9.16 -18.63
N GLY A 176 19.27 -8.37 -17.73
CA GLY A 176 19.97 -7.55 -16.75
C GLY A 176 20.03 -6.09 -17.17
N ILE A 177 19.23 -5.27 -16.50
CA ILE A 177 19.12 -3.82 -16.69
C ILE A 177 19.50 -3.07 -15.43
N ASP A 178 19.75 -1.77 -15.57
CA ASP A 178 19.93 -0.84 -14.46
C ASP A 178 18.59 -0.26 -14.04
N VAL A 179 18.21 -0.46 -12.78
CA VAL A 179 16.94 -0.07 -12.20
C VAL A 179 17.16 0.91 -11.05
N ILE A 180 16.35 1.95 -10.99
CA ILE A 180 16.26 2.84 -9.82
C ILE A 180 14.86 2.81 -9.22
N ASP A 181 14.79 2.58 -7.91
CA ASP A 181 13.59 2.63 -7.09
C ASP A 181 13.60 3.92 -6.27
N LEU A 182 12.64 4.77 -6.52
CA LEU A 182 12.58 6.13 -6.02
C LEU A 182 11.62 6.20 -4.83
N HIS A 183 12.15 6.62 -3.68
CA HIS A 183 11.50 6.54 -2.38
C HIS A 183 11.29 5.07 -1.96
N CYS A 184 12.39 4.31 -1.97
CA CYS A 184 12.39 2.85 -1.87
C CYS A 184 12.02 2.29 -0.47
N GLY A 185 11.81 3.15 0.53
CA GLY A 185 11.50 2.77 1.90
C GLY A 185 12.52 1.77 2.46
N GLY A 186 12.05 0.67 3.05
CA GLY A 186 12.89 -0.42 3.56
C GLY A 186 13.51 -1.34 2.50
N GLY A 187 13.42 -1.01 1.20
CA GLY A 187 14.11 -1.71 0.09
C GLY A 187 13.55 -3.10 -0.25
N ARG A 188 12.36 -3.46 0.21
CA ARG A 188 11.79 -4.80 0.04
C ARG A 188 11.53 -5.16 -1.42
N TRP A 189 11.00 -4.22 -2.20
CA TRP A 189 10.80 -4.41 -3.63
C TRP A 189 12.14 -4.67 -4.34
N LEU A 190 13.18 -3.90 -4.04
CA LEU A 190 14.53 -4.11 -4.56
C LEU A 190 15.05 -5.52 -4.25
N ALA A 191 14.86 -5.99 -3.02
CA ALA A 191 15.28 -7.35 -2.65
C ALA A 191 14.48 -8.43 -3.39
N ALA A 192 13.21 -8.22 -3.64
CA ALA A 192 12.37 -9.15 -4.40
C ALA A 192 12.82 -9.20 -5.88
N ILE A 193 13.07 -8.06 -6.51
CA ILE A 193 13.64 -7.96 -7.87
C ILE A 193 15.01 -8.65 -7.93
N ALA A 194 15.91 -8.34 -7.00
CA ALA A 194 17.25 -8.93 -6.98
C ALA A 194 17.25 -10.45 -6.94
N ARG A 195 16.37 -11.05 -6.12
CA ARG A 195 16.23 -12.51 -6.03
C ARG A 195 15.64 -13.13 -7.29
N ARG A 196 14.69 -12.45 -7.92
CA ARG A 196 14.00 -12.97 -9.13
C ARG A 196 14.82 -12.75 -10.40
N PHE A 197 15.59 -11.66 -10.46
CA PHE A 197 16.37 -11.24 -11.61
C PHE A 197 17.83 -10.94 -11.21
N PRO A 198 18.65 -11.99 -11.05
CA PRO A 198 19.99 -11.86 -10.45
C PRO A 198 20.99 -11.07 -11.30
N LYS A 199 20.66 -10.74 -12.54
CA LYS A 199 21.50 -9.90 -13.42
C LYS A 199 21.15 -8.41 -13.35
N ALA A 200 20.00 -8.03 -12.81
CA ALA A 200 19.60 -6.64 -12.66
C ALA A 200 20.52 -5.92 -11.65
N ARG A 201 20.89 -4.68 -11.93
CA ARG A 201 21.61 -3.81 -11.01
C ARG A 201 20.65 -2.76 -10.46
N LEU A 202 20.60 -2.62 -9.15
CA LEU A 202 19.51 -1.94 -8.47
C LEU A 202 20.05 -0.82 -7.59
N VAL A 203 19.43 0.35 -7.69
CA VAL A 203 19.68 1.50 -6.81
C VAL A 203 18.36 1.87 -6.14
N GLY A 204 18.36 2.00 -4.82
CA GLY A 204 17.26 2.58 -4.06
C GLY A 204 17.62 3.96 -3.57
N VAL A 205 16.73 4.91 -3.74
CA VAL A 205 16.86 6.29 -3.23
C VAL A 205 15.79 6.50 -2.17
N GLU A 206 16.21 6.96 -0.99
CA GLU A 206 15.31 7.16 0.15
C GLU A 206 15.81 8.31 1.03
N PRO A 207 15.01 9.35 1.32
CA PRO A 207 15.44 10.46 2.16
C PRO A 207 15.35 10.17 3.66
N GLU A 208 14.45 9.26 4.10
CA GLU A 208 14.23 8.99 5.51
C GLU A 208 15.31 8.05 6.07
N LEU A 209 16.13 8.55 7.00
CA LEU A 209 17.34 7.86 7.49
C LEU A 209 17.06 6.51 8.18
N ASP A 210 15.93 6.37 8.88
CA ASP A 210 15.56 5.12 9.53
C ASP A 210 15.17 4.06 8.48
N SER A 211 14.51 4.46 7.39
CA SER A 211 14.19 3.61 6.24
C SER A 211 15.47 3.18 5.51
N VAL A 212 16.39 4.11 5.28
CA VAL A 212 17.72 3.82 4.71
C VAL A 212 18.48 2.81 5.55
N ALA A 213 18.48 2.98 6.88
CA ALA A 213 19.13 2.05 7.79
C ALA A 213 18.50 0.63 7.72
N ARG A 214 17.17 0.55 7.69
CA ARG A 214 16.45 -0.73 7.53
C ARG A 214 16.74 -1.38 6.18
N ALA A 215 16.70 -0.62 5.08
CA ALA A 215 17.00 -1.09 3.73
C ALA A 215 18.44 -1.63 3.65
N THR A 216 19.41 -0.87 4.15
CA THR A 216 20.83 -1.25 4.16
C THR A 216 21.04 -2.55 4.96
N GLN A 217 20.45 -2.64 6.15
CA GLN A 217 20.53 -3.85 6.98
C GLN A 217 19.89 -5.06 6.29
N MET A 218 18.75 -4.87 5.64
CA MET A 218 18.07 -5.91 4.88
C MET A 218 18.95 -6.40 3.72
N VAL A 219 19.53 -5.51 2.93
CA VAL A 219 20.45 -5.84 1.82
C VAL A 219 21.65 -6.64 2.32
N GLN A 220 22.25 -6.22 3.44
CA GLN A 220 23.39 -6.93 4.05
C GLN A 220 23.01 -8.33 4.53
N ARG A 221 21.91 -8.47 5.29
CA ARG A 221 21.43 -9.78 5.79
C ARG A 221 21.05 -10.75 4.66
N ALA A 222 20.54 -10.23 3.55
CA ALA A 222 20.16 -11.01 2.39
C ALA A 222 21.37 -11.35 1.48
N GLY A 223 22.56 -10.82 1.73
CA GLY A 223 23.75 -11.00 0.87
C GLY A 223 23.63 -10.34 -0.50
N LEU A 224 22.80 -9.30 -0.63
CA LEU A 224 22.49 -8.64 -1.92
C LEU A 224 23.32 -7.38 -2.20
N GLY A 225 24.35 -7.08 -1.39
CA GLY A 225 25.13 -5.86 -1.49
C GLY A 225 25.95 -5.69 -2.78
N SER A 226 26.18 -6.78 -3.54
CA SER A 226 26.80 -6.70 -4.86
C SER A 226 25.81 -6.25 -5.97
N GLN A 227 24.52 -6.33 -5.72
CA GLN A 227 23.47 -6.08 -6.70
C GLN A 227 22.64 -4.84 -6.35
N ILE A 228 22.48 -4.51 -5.05
CA ILE A 228 21.66 -3.40 -4.56
C ILE A 228 22.54 -2.37 -3.85
N ARG A 229 22.38 -1.10 -4.23
CA ARG A 229 22.95 0.06 -3.52
C ARG A 229 21.81 0.94 -3.01
N ILE A 230 21.88 1.38 -1.75
CA ILE A 230 20.93 2.32 -1.15
C ILE A 230 21.61 3.68 -0.99
N GLU A 231 20.92 4.73 -1.42
CA GLU A 231 21.37 6.12 -1.34
C GLU A 231 20.43 6.94 -0.45
N ALA A 232 20.99 7.58 0.59
CA ALA A 232 20.26 8.46 1.49
C ALA A 232 20.17 9.87 0.88
N ARG A 233 19.12 10.13 0.09
CA ARG A 233 18.94 11.43 -0.59
C ARG A 233 17.53 11.62 -1.12
N GLU A 234 17.18 12.86 -1.43
CA GLU A 234 15.94 13.22 -2.13
C GLU A 234 16.01 12.88 -3.63
N VAL A 235 14.83 12.81 -4.25
CA VAL A 235 14.68 12.70 -5.72
C VAL A 235 14.77 14.09 -6.32
N ASP A 236 15.98 14.52 -6.65
CA ASP A 236 16.32 15.87 -7.13
C ASP A 236 17.11 15.84 -8.45
N GLU A 237 17.54 17.03 -8.93
CA GLU A 237 18.22 17.22 -10.19
C GLU A 237 19.66 16.66 -10.26
N ASP A 238 20.27 16.37 -9.12
CA ASP A 238 21.68 15.90 -9.02
C ASP A 238 21.83 14.39 -9.22
N LEU A 239 20.75 13.67 -9.57
CA LEU A 239 20.82 12.25 -9.85
C LEU A 239 21.44 11.95 -11.20
N SER A 240 22.10 10.78 -11.31
CA SER A 240 22.92 10.35 -12.46
C SER A 240 22.13 10.34 -13.78
N VAL A 241 22.43 11.28 -14.68
CA VAL A 241 21.76 11.42 -15.98
C VAL A 241 22.07 10.22 -16.89
N GLY A 242 21.06 9.67 -17.57
CA GLY A 242 21.22 8.65 -18.60
C GLY A 242 21.83 7.34 -18.09
N SER A 243 21.55 6.95 -16.85
CA SER A 243 22.19 5.81 -16.18
C SER A 243 21.29 4.59 -15.99
N PHE A 244 19.97 4.74 -16.15
CA PHE A 244 18.99 3.69 -15.84
C PHE A 244 18.13 3.33 -17.04
N ASP A 245 17.73 2.06 -17.10
CA ASP A 245 16.79 1.52 -18.09
C ASP A 245 15.36 1.54 -17.56
N LEU A 246 15.21 1.44 -16.22
CA LEU A 246 13.93 1.50 -15.52
C LEU A 246 14.04 2.42 -14.30
N ALA A 247 13.10 3.35 -14.20
CA ALA A 247 12.80 4.11 -12.99
C ALA A 247 11.42 3.71 -12.44
N TYR A 248 11.32 3.50 -11.15
CA TYR A 248 10.12 2.99 -10.49
C TYR A 248 9.74 3.83 -9.28
N PHE A 249 8.45 4.15 -9.18
CA PHE A 249 7.80 4.68 -7.98
C PHE A 249 6.71 3.70 -7.55
N GLN A 250 6.77 3.21 -6.32
CA GLN A 250 5.72 2.39 -5.72
C GLN A 250 5.02 3.18 -4.63
N HIS A 251 3.79 3.62 -4.85
CA HIS A 251 3.04 4.46 -3.92
C HIS A 251 3.82 5.66 -3.34
N ALA A 252 4.72 6.23 -4.14
CA ALA A 252 5.66 7.23 -3.66
C ALA A 252 5.50 8.61 -4.32
N LEU A 253 5.07 8.68 -5.58
CA LEU A 253 5.00 9.95 -6.32
C LEU A 253 4.06 10.97 -5.65
N HIS A 254 3.03 10.51 -4.95
CA HIS A 254 2.07 11.37 -4.25
C HIS A 254 2.65 11.99 -2.96
N GLU A 255 3.73 11.42 -2.43
CA GLU A 255 4.45 11.91 -1.24
C GLU A 255 5.53 12.94 -1.59
N MET A 256 5.90 13.09 -2.87
CA MET A 256 6.92 14.04 -3.28
C MET A 256 6.51 15.47 -2.98
N PRO A 257 7.39 16.29 -2.36
CA PRO A 257 7.12 17.71 -2.11
C PRO A 257 6.80 18.47 -3.39
N ASP A 258 7.52 18.18 -4.48
CA ASP A 258 7.26 18.66 -5.83
C ASP A 258 7.32 17.48 -6.82
N PRO A 259 6.17 16.88 -7.17
CA PRO A 259 6.15 15.74 -8.08
C PRO A 259 6.55 16.09 -9.52
N VAL A 260 6.45 17.38 -9.93
CA VAL A 260 6.90 17.82 -11.26
C VAL A 260 8.43 17.80 -11.33
N VAL A 261 9.10 18.33 -10.31
CA VAL A 261 10.56 18.29 -10.19
C VAL A 261 11.05 16.84 -10.12
N ALA A 262 10.41 16.00 -9.30
CA ALA A 262 10.77 14.59 -9.16
C ALA A 262 10.63 13.82 -10.49
N LEU A 263 9.53 14.02 -11.22
CA LEU A 263 9.33 13.43 -12.55
C LEU A 263 10.36 13.90 -13.57
N HIS A 264 10.63 15.22 -13.61
CA HIS A 264 11.64 15.79 -14.52
C HIS A 264 13.04 15.22 -14.25
N ALA A 265 13.48 15.18 -12.98
CA ALA A 265 14.74 14.59 -12.55
C ALA A 265 14.81 13.11 -12.94
N THR A 266 13.76 12.33 -12.64
CA THR A 266 13.66 10.92 -12.99
C THR A 266 13.77 10.67 -14.49
N TRP A 267 13.10 11.50 -15.29
CA TRP A 267 13.17 11.37 -16.76
C TRP A 267 14.59 11.56 -17.30
N ARG A 268 15.37 12.46 -16.72
CA ARG A 268 16.77 12.68 -17.09
C ARG A 268 17.68 11.50 -16.74
N MET A 269 17.35 10.73 -15.71
CA MET A 269 18.11 9.54 -15.33
C MET A 269 17.98 8.40 -16.33
N LEU A 270 16.89 8.35 -17.10
CA LEU A 270 16.63 7.28 -18.05
C LEU A 270 17.52 7.37 -19.27
N ARG A 271 17.99 6.23 -19.75
CA ARG A 271 18.60 6.05 -21.07
C ARG A 271 17.55 6.20 -22.18
N PRO A 272 17.99 6.44 -23.43
CA PRO A 272 17.10 6.22 -24.58
C PRO A 272 16.44 4.85 -24.51
N ARG A 273 15.16 4.77 -24.80
CA ARG A 273 14.27 3.58 -24.63
C ARG A 273 14.02 3.14 -23.19
N GLY A 274 14.57 3.83 -22.21
CA GLY A 274 14.26 3.60 -20.80
C GLY A 274 12.80 3.92 -20.49
N ARG A 275 12.30 3.37 -19.39
CA ARG A 275 10.91 3.54 -18.97
C ARG A 275 10.79 4.04 -17.53
N LEU A 276 9.80 4.88 -17.31
CA LEU A 276 9.31 5.28 -16.01
C LEU A 276 8.02 4.54 -15.73
N ILE A 277 7.93 3.92 -14.55
CA ILE A 277 6.72 3.26 -14.05
C ILE A 277 6.35 3.87 -12.72
N VAL A 278 5.10 4.28 -12.59
CA VAL A 278 4.49 4.65 -11.32
C VAL A 278 3.37 3.64 -11.03
N LEU A 279 3.51 2.88 -9.96
CA LEU A 279 2.47 1.98 -9.47
C LEU A 279 1.81 2.61 -8.25
N GLY A 280 0.49 2.67 -8.25
CA GLY A 280 -0.25 3.19 -7.11
C GLY A 280 -1.76 3.22 -7.33
N TRP A 281 -2.47 3.68 -6.33
CA TRP A 281 -3.90 3.94 -6.44
C TRP A 281 -4.15 5.30 -7.05
N CYS A 282 -5.09 5.36 -7.99
CA CYS A 282 -5.60 6.60 -8.56
C CYS A 282 -7.00 6.89 -8.03
N LEU A 283 -7.30 8.17 -7.80
CA LEU A 283 -8.67 8.60 -7.53
C LEU A 283 -9.54 8.35 -8.76
N PRO A 284 -10.83 8.04 -8.59
CA PRO A 284 -11.78 8.00 -9.70
C PRO A 284 -11.88 9.37 -10.41
N ASP A 285 -11.99 9.36 -11.73
CA ASP A 285 -12.15 10.59 -12.52
C ASP A 285 -13.54 11.24 -12.39
N GLY A 286 -14.55 10.51 -11.91
CA GLY A 286 -15.92 10.98 -11.76
C GLY A 286 -16.60 10.49 -10.49
N LEU A 287 -17.70 11.14 -10.10
CA LEU A 287 -18.45 10.84 -8.87
C LEU A 287 -18.98 9.40 -8.81
N ASP A 288 -19.32 8.80 -9.94
CA ASP A 288 -19.82 7.42 -9.98
C ASP A 288 -18.76 6.40 -9.52
N GLY A 289 -17.49 6.65 -9.80
CA GLY A 289 -16.39 5.79 -9.35
C GLY A 289 -16.25 5.72 -7.82
N TYR A 290 -16.60 6.79 -7.11
CA TYR A 290 -16.59 6.79 -5.63
C TYR A 290 -17.71 5.96 -5.00
N ALA A 291 -18.70 5.50 -5.76
CA ALA A 291 -19.73 4.60 -5.25
C ALA A 291 -19.26 3.14 -5.14
N SER A 292 -18.19 2.76 -5.83
CA SER A 292 -17.60 1.43 -5.73
C SER A 292 -16.91 1.23 -4.36
N LEU A 293 -16.74 -0.04 -3.94
CA LEU A 293 -16.04 -0.34 -2.69
C LEU A 293 -14.60 0.19 -2.71
N HIS A 294 -13.88 -0.02 -3.82
CA HIS A 294 -12.53 0.52 -4.01
C HIS A 294 -12.52 2.06 -3.97
N GLY A 295 -13.45 2.71 -4.68
CA GLY A 295 -13.55 4.18 -4.68
C GLY A 295 -13.80 4.77 -3.29
N GLN A 296 -14.61 4.11 -2.46
CA GLN A 296 -14.84 4.51 -1.07
C GLN A 296 -13.56 4.37 -0.23
N LEU A 297 -12.85 3.24 -0.38
CA LEU A 297 -11.58 3.00 0.32
C LEU A 297 -10.53 4.05 -0.06
N VAL A 298 -10.31 4.26 -1.36
CA VAL A 298 -9.30 5.21 -1.88
C VAL A 298 -9.65 6.65 -1.49
N ALA A 299 -10.95 7.02 -1.43
CA ALA A 299 -11.36 8.34 -0.95
C ALA A 299 -10.99 8.57 0.53
N GLY A 300 -11.17 7.54 1.38
CA GLY A 300 -10.74 7.58 2.78
C GLY A 300 -9.23 7.73 2.92
N VAL A 301 -8.47 6.92 2.17
CA VAL A 301 -7.00 7.01 2.13
C VAL A 301 -6.54 8.37 1.60
N ALA A 302 -7.21 8.93 0.59
CA ALA A 302 -6.85 10.25 0.06
C ALA A 302 -7.03 11.38 1.09
N LEU A 303 -8.03 11.29 1.96
CA LEU A 303 -8.21 12.25 3.05
C LEU A 303 -7.10 12.10 4.10
N ASP A 304 -6.72 10.87 4.45
CA ASP A 304 -5.60 10.58 5.35
C ASP A 304 -4.26 11.09 4.76
N GLU A 305 -4.00 10.83 3.49
CA GLU A 305 -2.80 11.31 2.81
C GLU A 305 -2.72 12.85 2.79
N LEU A 306 -3.83 13.54 2.48
CA LEU A 306 -3.89 15.00 2.54
C LEU A 306 -3.64 15.54 3.94
N PHE A 307 -4.15 14.87 4.97
CA PHE A 307 -3.91 15.21 6.38
C PHE A 307 -2.42 15.15 6.74
N HIS A 308 -1.66 14.26 6.10
CA HIS A 308 -0.22 14.13 6.24
C HIS A 308 0.61 14.95 5.22
N GLY A 309 -0.05 15.68 4.32
CA GLY A 309 0.61 16.54 3.33
C GLY A 309 0.91 15.86 1.99
N ALA A 310 0.51 14.61 1.80
CA ALA A 310 0.60 13.90 0.53
C ALA A 310 -0.72 14.02 -0.27
N ARG A 311 -0.69 13.77 -1.57
CA ARG A 311 -1.88 13.99 -2.41
C ARG A 311 -2.07 12.92 -3.47
N LEU A 312 -3.07 12.06 -3.29
CA LEU A 312 -3.54 11.17 -4.35
C LEU A 312 -4.21 11.97 -5.50
N ARG A 313 -4.13 11.42 -6.71
CA ARG A 313 -4.59 12.08 -7.93
C ARG A 313 -5.34 11.12 -8.82
N THR A 314 -6.18 11.66 -9.71
CA THR A 314 -6.79 10.90 -10.80
C THR A 314 -5.76 10.60 -11.90
N VAL A 315 -6.07 9.68 -12.81
CA VAL A 315 -5.23 9.42 -14.00
C VAL A 315 -5.03 10.70 -14.82
N ALA A 316 -6.10 11.47 -15.02
CA ALA A 316 -6.03 12.74 -15.74
C ALA A 316 -5.07 13.75 -15.08
N GLN A 317 -5.13 13.87 -13.74
CA GLN A 317 -4.20 14.74 -12.99
C GLN A 317 -2.75 14.25 -13.06
N HIS A 318 -2.50 12.94 -13.10
CA HIS A 318 -1.14 12.42 -13.35
C HIS A 318 -0.65 12.78 -14.75
N ALA A 319 -1.49 12.67 -15.79
CA ALA A 319 -1.14 13.09 -17.14
C ALA A 319 -0.75 14.58 -17.20
N GLU A 320 -1.44 15.43 -16.43
CA GLU A 320 -1.07 16.85 -16.27
C GLU A 320 0.31 17.03 -15.63
N LEU A 321 0.64 16.26 -14.58
CA LEU A 321 1.96 16.30 -13.95
C LEU A 321 3.06 15.88 -14.92
N PHE A 322 2.86 14.78 -15.66
CA PHE A 322 3.83 14.32 -16.66
C PHE A 322 4.08 15.38 -17.72
N ARG A 323 3.02 16.00 -18.25
CA ARG A 323 3.12 17.11 -19.22
C ARG A 323 3.84 18.32 -18.64
N ALA A 324 3.53 18.70 -17.39
CA ALA A 324 4.19 19.83 -16.73
C ALA A 324 5.68 19.57 -16.49
N ALA A 325 6.07 18.32 -16.28
CA ALA A 325 7.47 17.90 -16.15
C ALA A 325 8.20 17.71 -17.50
N GLY A 326 7.51 17.93 -18.62
CA GLY A 326 8.08 17.76 -19.97
C GLY A 326 8.17 16.30 -20.43
N LEU A 327 7.41 15.40 -19.81
CA LEU A 327 7.33 13.99 -20.18
C LEU A 327 6.16 13.75 -21.15
N PRO A 328 6.20 12.65 -21.94
CA PRO A 328 5.03 12.20 -22.67
C PRO A 328 3.89 11.83 -21.70
N GLU A 329 2.66 11.87 -22.20
CA GLU A 329 1.49 11.36 -21.45
C GLU A 329 1.69 9.88 -21.12
N PRO A 330 1.54 9.45 -19.88
CA PRO A 330 1.74 8.07 -19.51
C PRO A 330 0.59 7.18 -20.02
N GLU A 331 0.93 5.97 -20.45
CA GLU A 331 -0.06 4.91 -20.63
C GLU A 331 -0.58 4.48 -19.25
N ALA A 332 -1.89 4.54 -19.03
CA ALA A 332 -2.53 4.08 -17.80
C ALA A 332 -3.07 2.67 -18.00
N ILE A 333 -2.56 1.71 -17.22
CA ILE A 333 -2.95 0.30 -17.26
C ILE A 333 -3.60 -0.05 -15.92
N PRO A 334 -4.93 -0.26 -15.87
CA PRO A 334 -5.59 -0.73 -14.67
C PRO A 334 -5.22 -2.19 -14.40
N LEU A 335 -4.96 -2.53 -13.14
CA LEU A 335 -4.63 -3.88 -12.70
C LEU A 335 -5.83 -4.56 -12.00
N PRO A 336 -5.89 -5.90 -11.97
CA PRO A 336 -6.95 -6.65 -11.27
C PRO A 336 -7.10 -6.28 -9.78
N SER A 337 -6.04 -5.87 -9.13
CA SER A 337 -6.00 -5.40 -7.73
C SER A 337 -6.52 -3.97 -7.53
N ASP A 338 -7.15 -3.36 -8.55
CA ASP A 338 -7.55 -1.95 -8.55
C ASP A 338 -6.36 -0.94 -8.47
N ALA A 339 -5.12 -1.41 -8.46
CA ALA A 339 -3.96 -0.54 -8.65
C ALA A 339 -3.85 -0.10 -10.12
N THR A 340 -3.16 1.00 -10.36
CA THR A 340 -2.91 1.53 -11.71
C THR A 340 -1.42 1.64 -11.96
N LEU A 341 -0.98 1.14 -13.13
CA LEU A 341 0.35 1.45 -13.65
C LEU A 341 0.24 2.68 -14.55
N LEU A 342 1.11 3.63 -14.33
CA LEU A 342 1.37 4.74 -15.27
C LEU A 342 2.75 4.51 -15.88
N VAL A 343 2.79 4.30 -17.17
CA VAL A 343 4.02 3.92 -17.89
C VAL A 343 4.37 4.99 -18.93
N ALA A 344 5.56 5.57 -18.83
CA ALA A 344 6.10 6.44 -19.87
C ALA A 344 7.42 5.86 -20.41
N ARG A 345 7.63 5.93 -21.73
CA ARG A 345 8.82 5.43 -22.42
C ARG A 345 9.60 6.59 -23.02
N ARG A 346 10.91 6.58 -22.83
CA ARG A 346 11.80 7.56 -23.45
C ARG A 346 12.09 7.16 -24.90
N ASP A 347 12.01 8.13 -25.81
CA ASP A 347 12.36 7.91 -27.22
C ASP A 347 13.80 7.39 -27.39
N ALA A 348 14.08 6.84 -28.59
CA ALA A 348 15.37 6.24 -28.92
C ALA A 348 16.48 7.30 -29.13
#